data_cecce641a181d212213fc6f903435af1
#
_entry.id   cecce641a181d212213fc6f903435af1
#
_cell.length_a   1.000
_cell.length_b   1.000
_cell.length_c   1.000
_cell.angle_alpha   90.00
_cell.angle_beta   90.00
_cell.angle_gamma   90.00
#
_symmetry.space_group_name_H-M   'P 1'
#
loop_
_entity.id
_entity.type
_entity.pdbx_description
1 polymer ?
#
loop_
_entity_poly.entity_id
_entity_poly.type
_entity_poly.pdbx_seq_one_letter_code
_entity_poly.pdbx_strand_id
1 'polypeptide(L)'
;HSMTYIPIMGWMVRLTGQLTINRSKKSALKKLNNLVQPLKSGIPVMLFPEGTRSLDGSLQPFKNGAFLLAMEHGFPIQPLVIEGAFEVLRSGSSLFQPKAHFLLRVLPSVDSKEFASMSELKQTVQRNMSDALTELESAQQN
;
A
#
# COMPACT_ATOMS: atom_id res chain seq x y z
N HIS A 1 -6.86 -5.82 -16.47
CA HIS A 1 -6.70 -4.76 -17.47
C HIS A 1 -5.86 -3.65 -16.87
N SER A 2 -4.78 -3.26 -17.53
CA SER A 2 -3.85 -2.25 -17.05
C SER A 2 -4.50 -0.86 -17.18
N MET A 3 -4.49 -0.06 -16.10
CA MET A 3 -4.98 1.33 -16.09
C MET A 3 -4.32 2.22 -17.17
N THR A 4 -3.20 1.78 -17.73
CA THR A 4 -2.48 2.47 -18.80
C THR A 4 -3.21 2.49 -20.15
N TYR A 5 -4.29 1.71 -20.31
CA TYR A 5 -5.12 1.68 -21.53
C TYR A 5 -6.15 2.82 -21.60
N ILE A 6 -6.42 3.53 -20.51
CA ILE A 6 -7.28 4.73 -20.52
C ILE A 6 -6.36 5.92 -20.86
N PRO A 7 -6.54 6.62 -22.01
CA PRO A 7 -5.56 7.60 -22.51
C PRO A 7 -5.20 8.68 -21.49
N ILE A 8 -6.19 9.26 -20.81
CA ILE A 8 -5.98 10.33 -19.81
C ILE A 8 -5.33 9.80 -18.53
N MET A 9 -5.75 8.63 -18.02
CA MET A 9 -5.15 8.01 -16.84
C MET A 9 -3.73 7.50 -17.08
N GLY A 10 -3.47 6.94 -18.26
CA GLY A 10 -2.12 6.50 -18.64
C GLY A 10 -1.12 7.66 -18.72
N TRP A 11 -1.57 8.83 -19.16
CA TRP A 11 -0.79 10.06 -19.17
C TRP A 11 -0.51 10.59 -17.76
N MET A 12 -1.54 10.65 -16.90
CA MET A 12 -1.40 11.05 -15.50
C MET A 12 -0.41 10.16 -14.74
N VAL A 13 -0.52 8.84 -14.90
CA VAL A 13 0.39 7.87 -14.25
C VAL A 13 1.84 8.08 -14.70
N ARG A 14 2.07 8.42 -15.97
CA ARG A 14 3.42 8.70 -16.49
C ARG A 14 3.98 10.04 -16.01
N LEU A 15 3.15 11.09 -15.97
CA LEU A 15 3.56 12.43 -15.55
C LEU A 15 3.81 12.52 -14.04
N THR A 16 3.08 11.74 -13.24
CA THR A 16 3.24 11.69 -11.77
C THR A 16 4.34 10.75 -11.29
N GLY A 17 5.09 10.10 -12.21
CA GLY A 17 6.17 9.19 -11.86
C GLY A 17 5.71 7.89 -11.18
N GLN A 18 4.42 7.56 -11.23
CA GLN A 18 3.90 6.36 -10.62
C GLN A 18 4.44 5.10 -11.32
N LEU A 19 4.98 4.19 -10.53
CA LEU A 19 5.51 2.91 -11.03
C LEU A 19 4.38 1.90 -11.19
N THR A 20 4.06 1.55 -12.44
CA THR A 20 3.14 0.45 -12.74
C THR A 20 3.84 -0.89 -12.59
N ILE A 21 3.44 -1.69 -11.60
CA ILE A 21 3.98 -3.05 -11.39
C ILE A 21 3.11 -4.06 -12.14
N ASN A 22 3.70 -4.73 -13.13
CA ASN A 22 3.03 -5.84 -13.81
C ASN A 22 3.04 -7.07 -12.88
N ARG A 23 1.92 -7.81 -12.82
CA ARG A 23 1.66 -8.88 -11.83
C ARG A 23 2.52 -10.15 -11.98
N SER A 24 3.41 -10.25 -12.98
CA SER A 24 4.32 -11.40 -13.09
C SER A 24 5.42 -11.32 -12.03
N LYS A 25 5.63 -12.42 -11.26
CA LYS A 25 6.56 -12.47 -10.11
C LYS A 25 7.98 -11.98 -10.44
N LYS A 26 8.56 -12.39 -11.58
CA LYS A 26 9.91 -11.97 -11.99
C LYS A 26 10.01 -10.47 -12.33
N SER A 27 8.97 -9.90 -12.94
CA SER A 27 8.92 -8.48 -13.27
C SER A 27 8.70 -7.59 -12.03
N ALA A 28 7.97 -8.08 -11.03
CA ALA A 28 7.68 -7.34 -9.81
C ALA A 28 8.95 -7.07 -8.97
N LEU A 29 9.78 -8.09 -8.74
CA LEU A 29 11.05 -7.96 -8.00
C LEU A 29 12.02 -6.99 -8.68
N LYS A 30 12.18 -7.11 -10.01
CA LYS A 30 13.04 -6.19 -10.76
C LYS A 30 12.58 -4.72 -10.66
N LYS A 31 11.27 -4.49 -10.64
CA LYS A 31 10.71 -3.14 -10.49
C LYS A 31 10.81 -2.61 -9.06
N LEU A 32 10.71 -3.49 -8.04
CA LEU A 32 10.97 -3.09 -6.65
C LEU A 32 12.40 -2.61 -6.46
N ASN A 33 13.38 -3.26 -7.10
CA ASN A 33 14.77 -2.81 -7.05
C ASN A 33 14.98 -1.42 -7.68
N ASN A 34 14.14 -0.99 -8.62
CA ASN A 34 14.18 0.37 -9.15
C ASN A 34 13.77 1.43 -8.11
N LEU A 35 13.11 1.05 -7.02
CA LEU A 35 12.74 1.94 -5.91
C LEU A 35 13.89 2.24 -4.97
N VAL A 36 14.97 1.42 -5.00
CA VAL A 36 16.09 1.54 -4.07
C VAL A 36 16.80 2.88 -4.23
N GLN A 37 17.06 3.33 -5.45
CA GLN A 37 17.76 4.60 -5.70
C GLN A 37 16.93 5.82 -5.24
N PRO A 38 15.66 5.96 -5.61
CA PRO A 38 14.80 7.01 -5.04
C PRO A 38 14.79 7.01 -3.51
N LEU A 39 14.60 5.83 -2.88
CA LEU A 39 14.57 5.72 -1.41
C LEU A 39 15.90 6.14 -0.77
N LYS A 40 17.04 5.74 -1.35
CA LYS A 40 18.39 6.18 -0.89
C LYS A 40 18.60 7.69 -1.05
N SER A 41 17.93 8.31 -2.03
CA SER A 41 17.95 9.76 -2.24
C SER A 41 16.96 10.52 -1.34
N GLY A 42 16.30 9.85 -0.38
CA GLY A 42 15.33 10.46 0.53
C GLY A 42 13.93 10.68 -0.07
N ILE A 43 13.64 10.12 -1.24
CA ILE A 43 12.32 10.20 -1.84
C ILE A 43 11.43 9.09 -1.27
N PRO A 44 10.35 9.41 -0.54
CA PRO A 44 9.47 8.40 0.01
C PRO A 44 8.69 7.68 -1.11
N VAL A 45 8.46 6.38 -0.93
CA VAL A 45 7.69 5.57 -1.87
C VAL A 45 6.48 4.99 -1.16
N MET A 46 5.28 5.28 -1.68
CA MET A 46 4.04 4.68 -1.20
C MET A 46 3.79 3.35 -1.90
N LEU A 47 3.53 2.31 -1.11
CA LEU A 47 3.19 0.98 -1.60
C LEU A 47 1.93 0.47 -0.92
N PHE A 48 1.07 -0.18 -1.70
CA PHE A 48 -0.08 -0.92 -1.18
C PHE A 48 0.32 -2.40 -1.04
N PRO A 49 0.58 -2.89 0.19
CA PRO A 49 1.18 -4.21 0.38
C PRO A 49 0.23 -5.36 0.01
N GLU A 50 -1.07 -5.14 0.00
CA GLU A 50 -2.08 -6.10 -0.47
C GLU A 50 -1.95 -6.39 -1.97
N GLY A 51 -1.55 -5.40 -2.77
CA GLY A 51 -1.37 -5.49 -4.22
C GLY A 51 -2.65 -5.71 -5.00
N THR A 52 -3.82 -5.62 -4.35
CA THR A 52 -5.15 -5.64 -4.96
C THR A 52 -6.10 -4.82 -4.09
N ARG A 53 -7.25 -4.44 -4.65
CA ARG A 53 -8.32 -3.84 -3.87
C ARG A 53 -9.06 -4.93 -3.09
N SER A 54 -9.52 -4.63 -1.88
CA SER A 54 -10.40 -5.50 -1.11
C SER A 54 -11.72 -5.72 -1.85
N LEU A 55 -12.35 -6.88 -1.65
CA LEU A 55 -13.67 -7.21 -2.18
C LEU A 55 -14.78 -6.89 -1.19
N ASP A 56 -14.46 -6.85 0.09
CA ASP A 56 -15.38 -6.73 1.22
C ASP A 56 -15.04 -5.58 2.19
N GLY A 57 -13.99 -4.81 1.89
CA GLY A 57 -13.48 -3.74 2.75
C GLY A 57 -12.42 -4.20 3.74
N SER A 58 -12.29 -5.50 4.00
CA SER A 58 -11.31 -6.03 4.96
C SER A 58 -9.87 -5.91 4.47
N LEU A 59 -8.93 -5.81 5.42
CA LEU A 59 -7.50 -5.79 5.15
C LEU A 59 -7.05 -7.16 4.60
N GLN A 60 -6.54 -7.17 3.39
CA GLN A 60 -6.08 -8.39 2.73
C GLN A 60 -4.66 -8.79 3.15
N PRO A 61 -4.28 -10.07 3.01
CA PRO A 61 -2.93 -10.52 3.35
C PRO A 61 -1.84 -9.75 2.58
N PHE A 62 -0.82 -9.29 3.30
CA PHE A 62 0.27 -8.52 2.72
C PHE A 62 1.23 -9.37 1.91
N LYS A 63 1.66 -8.85 0.76
CA LYS A 63 2.71 -9.42 -0.07
C LYS A 63 4.09 -9.07 0.48
N ASN A 64 5.04 -9.96 0.27
CA ASN A 64 6.38 -9.86 0.87
C ASN A 64 7.26 -8.76 0.28
N GLY A 65 6.95 -8.25 -0.93
CA GLY A 65 7.87 -7.41 -1.69
C GLY A 65 8.35 -6.14 -0.98
N ALA A 66 7.44 -5.39 -0.35
CA ALA A 66 7.77 -4.17 0.38
C ALA A 66 8.66 -4.46 1.59
N PHE A 67 8.34 -5.52 2.34
CA PHE A 67 9.06 -5.92 3.56
C PHE A 67 10.45 -6.48 3.24
N LEU A 68 10.57 -7.25 2.15
CA LEU A 68 11.85 -7.73 1.67
C LEU A 68 12.77 -6.55 1.30
N LEU A 69 12.25 -5.58 0.54
CA LEU A 69 12.98 -4.38 0.16
C LEU A 69 13.43 -3.57 1.40
N ALA A 70 12.54 -3.40 2.37
CA ALA A 70 12.82 -2.66 3.59
C ALA A 70 13.96 -3.33 4.39
N MET A 71 13.88 -4.64 4.60
CA MET A 71 14.91 -5.38 5.34
C MET A 71 16.26 -5.44 4.61
N GLU A 72 16.24 -5.69 3.29
CA GLU A 72 17.46 -5.82 2.50
C GLU A 72 18.29 -4.52 2.50
N HIS A 73 17.63 -3.38 2.57
CA HIS A 73 18.28 -2.07 2.50
C HIS A 73 18.17 -1.25 3.79
N GLY A 74 17.54 -1.76 4.83
CA GLY A 74 17.39 -1.08 6.11
C GLY A 74 16.49 0.16 6.05
N PHE A 75 15.48 0.16 5.18
CA PHE A 75 14.52 1.27 5.09
C PHE A 75 13.45 1.16 6.17
N PRO A 76 13.09 2.26 6.83
CA PRO A 76 11.96 2.29 7.74
C PRO A 76 10.65 2.16 6.96
N ILE A 77 9.63 1.58 7.61
CA ILE A 77 8.27 1.49 7.09
C ILE A 77 7.39 2.45 7.89
N GLN A 78 6.70 3.35 7.19
CA GLN A 78 5.68 4.22 7.76
C GLN A 78 4.30 3.66 7.41
N PRO A 79 3.61 2.94 8.32
CA PRO A 79 2.30 2.40 8.01
C PRO A 79 1.25 3.51 7.96
N LEU A 80 0.34 3.41 7.00
CA LEU A 80 -0.79 4.30 6.79
C LEU A 80 -2.06 3.48 6.65
N VAL A 81 -3.11 3.83 7.37
CA VAL A 81 -4.43 3.19 7.26
C VAL A 81 -5.42 4.20 6.69
N ILE A 82 -6.15 3.76 5.67
CA ILE A 82 -7.20 4.55 5.02
C ILE A 82 -8.52 3.80 5.23
N GLU A 83 -9.43 4.43 5.94
CA GLU A 83 -10.79 3.94 6.13
C GLU A 83 -11.74 4.72 5.21
N GLY A 84 -12.88 4.11 4.81
CA GLY A 84 -13.86 4.69 3.87
C GLY A 84 -13.52 4.53 2.38
N ALA A 85 -12.32 4.07 2.03
CA ALA A 85 -11.89 3.91 0.64
C ALA A 85 -12.71 2.87 -0.14
N PHE A 86 -13.19 1.83 0.54
CA PHE A 86 -14.00 0.77 -0.06
C PHE A 86 -15.37 1.29 -0.53
N GLU A 87 -15.98 2.20 0.22
CA GLU A 87 -17.29 2.79 -0.11
C GLU A 87 -17.22 3.68 -1.35
N VAL A 88 -16.10 4.38 -1.56
CA VAL A 88 -15.92 5.30 -2.69
C VAL A 88 -15.87 4.56 -4.01
N LEU A 89 -15.13 3.46 -4.07
CA LEU A 89 -14.93 2.69 -5.30
C LEU A 89 -14.81 1.20 -4.99
N ARG A 90 -15.95 0.53 -4.92
CA ARG A 90 -16.03 -0.91 -4.73
C ARG A 90 -15.27 -1.66 -5.83
N SER A 91 -14.63 -2.76 -5.46
CA SER A 91 -13.96 -3.62 -6.43
C SER A 91 -14.98 -4.16 -7.45
N GLY A 92 -14.71 -3.94 -8.75
CA GLY A 92 -15.62 -4.32 -9.83
C GLY A 92 -16.65 -3.24 -10.23
N SER A 93 -16.81 -2.16 -9.46
CA SER A 93 -17.63 -1.03 -9.84
C SER A 93 -16.82 0.03 -10.59
N SER A 94 -17.43 0.68 -11.57
CA SER A 94 -16.95 1.89 -12.23
C SER A 94 -17.68 3.16 -11.74
N LEU A 95 -18.64 3.01 -10.82
CA LEU A 95 -19.40 4.12 -10.26
C LEU A 95 -18.69 4.67 -9.03
N PHE A 96 -18.38 5.95 -9.08
CA PHE A 96 -17.81 6.72 -7.97
C PHE A 96 -18.93 7.17 -7.04
N GLN A 97 -18.78 6.96 -5.72
CA GLN A 97 -19.70 7.51 -4.72
C GLN A 97 -19.22 8.91 -4.32
N PRO A 98 -19.94 9.99 -4.68
CA PRO A 98 -19.45 11.36 -4.48
C PRO A 98 -19.50 11.86 -3.03
N LYS A 99 -20.14 11.12 -2.13
CA LYS A 99 -20.29 11.47 -0.70
C LYS A 99 -19.65 10.39 0.18
N ALA A 100 -18.33 10.27 0.13
CA ALA A 100 -17.61 9.36 1.00
C ALA A 100 -16.69 10.14 1.94
N HIS A 101 -16.61 9.69 3.18
CA HIS A 101 -15.70 10.20 4.17
C HIS A 101 -14.46 9.31 4.19
N PHE A 102 -13.28 9.94 4.14
CA PHE A 102 -12.01 9.24 4.29
C PHE A 102 -11.41 9.61 5.63
N LEU A 103 -10.98 8.61 6.36
CA LEU A 103 -10.11 8.79 7.50
C LEU A 103 -8.72 8.22 7.18
N LEU A 104 -7.71 9.05 7.33
CA LEU A 104 -6.31 8.65 7.18
C LEU A 104 -5.64 8.68 8.55
N ARG A 105 -5.10 7.56 8.98
CA ARG A 105 -4.27 7.46 10.18
C ARG A 105 -2.85 7.10 9.82
N VAL A 106 -1.90 7.90 10.30
CA VAL A 106 -0.46 7.63 10.24
C VAL A 106 -0.08 6.93 11.53
N LEU A 107 0.51 5.74 11.43
CA LEU A 107 0.97 4.97 12.58
C LEU A 107 2.45 5.26 12.87
N PRO A 108 2.97 4.88 14.05
CA PRO A 108 4.40 4.99 14.33
C PRO A 108 5.25 4.27 13.28
N SER A 109 6.37 4.88 12.94
CA SER A 109 7.34 4.29 12.02
C SER A 109 7.94 3.01 12.61
N VAL A 110 8.14 2.01 11.78
CA VAL A 110 8.74 0.73 12.15
C VAL A 110 10.10 0.62 11.49
N ASP A 111 11.17 0.54 12.30
CA ASP A 111 12.52 0.32 11.78
C ASP A 111 12.70 -1.15 11.40
N SER A 112 12.95 -1.40 10.12
CA SER A 112 13.14 -2.76 9.60
C SER A 112 14.36 -3.48 10.19
N LYS A 113 15.33 -2.74 10.75
CA LYS A 113 16.54 -3.27 11.35
C LYS A 113 16.33 -3.91 12.73
N GLU A 114 15.22 -3.61 13.38
CA GLU A 114 14.86 -4.15 14.70
C GLU A 114 14.32 -5.59 14.63
N PHE A 115 14.09 -6.12 13.43
CA PHE A 115 13.47 -7.41 13.21
C PHE A 115 14.47 -8.46 12.73
N ALA A 116 14.37 -9.66 13.30
CA ALA A 116 15.20 -10.79 12.90
C ALA A 116 14.76 -11.42 11.55
N SER A 117 13.51 -11.26 11.16
CA SER A 117 12.97 -11.84 9.93
C SER A 117 11.95 -10.95 9.24
N MET A 118 11.86 -11.08 7.90
CA MET A 118 10.85 -10.41 7.08
C MET A 118 9.42 -10.82 7.48
N SER A 119 9.24 -12.06 7.91
CA SER A 119 7.92 -12.55 8.36
C SER A 119 7.46 -11.84 9.62
N GLU A 120 8.36 -11.65 10.58
CA GLU A 120 8.08 -10.93 11.82
C GLU A 120 7.75 -9.45 11.57
N LEU A 121 8.58 -8.76 10.79
CA LEU A 121 8.33 -7.38 10.38
C LEU A 121 6.96 -7.24 9.70
N LYS A 122 6.66 -8.12 8.75
CA LYS A 122 5.38 -8.11 8.02
C LYS A 122 4.19 -8.33 8.97
N GLN A 123 4.27 -9.32 9.85
CA GLN A 123 3.20 -9.62 10.80
C GLN A 123 2.97 -8.46 11.78
N THR A 124 4.04 -7.83 12.27
CA THR A 124 3.94 -6.69 13.16
C THR A 124 3.27 -5.50 12.47
N VAL A 125 3.70 -5.15 11.26
CA VAL A 125 3.08 -4.05 10.50
C VAL A 125 1.63 -4.36 10.17
N GLN A 126 1.33 -5.59 9.74
CA GLN A 126 -0.04 -6.01 9.42
C GLN A 126 -0.96 -5.95 10.64
N ARG A 127 -0.49 -6.42 11.80
CA ARG A 127 -1.25 -6.35 13.07
C ARG A 127 -1.52 -4.90 13.45
N ASN A 128 -0.49 -4.05 13.49
CA ASN A 128 -0.64 -2.64 13.84
C ASN A 128 -1.65 -1.91 12.93
N MET A 129 -1.64 -2.22 11.63
CA MET A 129 -2.60 -1.64 10.68
C MET A 129 -4.02 -2.21 10.88
N SER A 130 -4.15 -3.49 11.19
CA SER A 130 -5.45 -4.13 11.49
C SER A 130 -6.09 -3.54 12.74
N ASP A 131 -5.31 -3.40 13.81
CA ASP A 131 -5.78 -2.84 15.09
C ASP A 131 -6.26 -1.39 14.89
N ALA A 132 -5.46 -0.58 14.18
CA ALA A 132 -5.79 0.79 13.87
C ALA A 132 -7.04 0.94 12.96
N LEU A 133 -7.25 0.02 12.03
CA LEU A 133 -8.46 -0.01 11.19
C LEU A 133 -9.69 -0.29 12.04
N THR A 134 -9.62 -1.30 12.92
CA THR A 134 -10.72 -1.66 13.83
C THR A 134 -11.09 -0.49 14.77
N GLU A 135 -10.10 0.24 15.27
CA GLU A 135 -10.34 1.43 16.07
C GLU A 135 -11.04 2.55 15.27
N LEU A 136 -10.63 2.78 14.02
CA LEU A 136 -11.26 3.78 13.15
C LEU A 136 -12.71 3.43 12.83
N GLU A 137 -12.99 2.16 12.50
CA GLU A 137 -14.33 1.64 12.23
C GLU A 137 -15.25 1.80 13.46
N SER A 138 -14.73 1.50 14.64
CA SER A 138 -15.48 1.65 15.91
C SER A 138 -15.80 3.12 16.22
N ALA A 139 -14.90 4.03 15.88
CA ALA A 139 -15.09 5.47 16.11
C ALA A 139 -16.13 6.10 15.17
N GLN A 140 -16.40 5.51 14.02
CA GLN A 140 -17.42 5.99 13.08
C GLN A 140 -18.84 5.52 13.44
N GLN A 141 -18.98 4.46 14.25
CA GLN A 141 -20.26 3.90 14.64
C GLN A 141 -20.87 4.59 15.88
N ASN A 142 -20.13 5.45 16.54
CA ASN A 142 -20.54 6.27 17.70
C ASN A 142 -20.80 7.72 17.31
#